data_b51846b4a73c456430e74a7d1074a8b4
#
_entry.id   b51846b4a73c456430e74a7d1074a8b4
#
_cell.length_a   1.000
_cell.length_b   1.000
_cell.length_c   1.000
_cell.angle_alpha   90.00
_cell.angle_beta   90.00
_cell.angle_gamma   90.00
#
_symmetry.space_group_name_H-M   'P 1'
#
loop_
_entity.id
_entity.type
_entity.pdbx_description
1 polymer ?
#
loop_
_entity_poly.entity_id
_entity_poly.type
_entity_poly.pdbx_seq_one_letter_code
_entity_poly.pdbx_strand_id
1 'polypeptide(L)'
;MINEALRGKKIAITGSTGFLGTALVELLLREIEDIQLRLLIRPSGKRSPDKRLERDILKNDAFDSLKSSVGEDRFAKMVKEQIKALSADISKPDLDLDANGFKELSECDVIIHSAAAVSFDEPLDRAAEVNLMGPVRLVESLKQLKSKPHLVMVSTCYVAGNRKGKAPEKPLSESPFYVPLNWREETEAARRTRSYTEDDSRRSENLERFRSEAKDELGAPGISVIASKTEQIRERWVKEKMVEAGRERATSLGFPDAYAFTKAMAEQAVQEIKEDIPLSIVRPSIIESSWQSPVSGWIRGFRMAEPIILNFGRGTLKEFPGRPEGIIDIIPVDLVAAAIVATAAQKPPNKTQIFQVASGACNPIRIGLLADYVHDYFGKYPILDEKNQPINPSK
;
A
#
# COMPACT_ATOMS: atom_id res chain seq x y z
N MET A 1 -19.59 -18.83 12.23
CA MET A 1 -18.16 -18.87 11.77
C MET A 1 -17.95 -17.80 10.71
N ILE A 2 -16.72 -17.51 10.24
CA ILE A 2 -16.42 -16.39 9.31
C ILE A 2 -17.29 -16.48 8.03
N ASN A 3 -17.37 -17.67 7.41
CA ASN A 3 -18.18 -17.91 6.21
C ASN A 3 -19.65 -17.53 6.40
N GLU A 4 -20.28 -17.97 7.47
CA GLU A 4 -21.69 -17.65 7.77
C GLU A 4 -21.92 -16.16 8.02
N ALA A 5 -20.96 -15.50 8.67
CA ALA A 5 -21.06 -14.08 8.97
C ALA A 5 -20.97 -13.19 7.71
N LEU A 6 -20.21 -13.66 6.68
CA LEU A 6 -19.99 -12.90 5.45
C LEU A 6 -20.79 -13.39 4.26
N ARG A 7 -21.46 -14.55 4.35
CA ARG A 7 -22.28 -15.08 3.27
C ARG A 7 -23.35 -14.09 2.83
N GLY A 8 -23.41 -13.83 1.54
CA GLY A 8 -24.34 -12.87 0.94
C GLY A 8 -24.08 -11.40 1.30
N LYS A 9 -23.04 -11.09 2.07
CA LYS A 9 -22.68 -9.73 2.44
C LYS A 9 -22.10 -8.95 1.26
N LYS A 10 -22.36 -7.65 1.25
CA LYS A 10 -21.83 -6.71 0.26
C LYS A 10 -20.64 -5.98 0.86
N ILE A 11 -19.45 -6.17 0.26
CA ILE A 11 -18.18 -5.61 0.74
C ILE A 11 -17.58 -4.70 -0.31
N ALA A 12 -17.33 -3.44 0.04
CA ALA A 12 -16.56 -2.53 -0.81
C ALA A 12 -15.07 -2.59 -0.45
N ILE A 13 -14.21 -2.56 -1.47
CA ILE A 13 -12.74 -2.65 -1.29
C ILE A 13 -12.06 -1.53 -2.07
N THR A 14 -11.29 -0.69 -1.39
CA THR A 14 -10.31 0.20 -2.03
C THR A 14 -8.95 -0.48 -2.10
N GLY A 15 -8.14 -0.16 -3.13
CA GLY A 15 -6.82 -0.75 -3.26
C GLY A 15 -6.79 -2.19 -3.80
N SER A 16 -7.90 -2.69 -4.34
CA SER A 16 -8.04 -4.05 -4.88
C SER A 16 -7.05 -4.41 -6.00
N THR A 17 -6.51 -3.42 -6.70
CA THR A 17 -5.49 -3.61 -7.74
C THR A 17 -4.06 -3.71 -7.19
N GLY A 18 -3.86 -3.60 -5.89
CA GLY A 18 -2.57 -3.76 -5.19
C GLY A 18 -2.29 -5.20 -4.78
N PHE A 19 -1.12 -5.44 -4.19
CA PHE A 19 -0.69 -6.77 -3.72
C PHE A 19 -1.69 -7.36 -2.71
N LEU A 20 -1.87 -6.73 -1.55
CA LEU A 20 -2.82 -7.17 -0.51
C LEU A 20 -4.26 -7.19 -1.03
N GLY A 21 -4.67 -6.17 -1.80
CA GLY A 21 -6.04 -6.11 -2.33
C GLY A 21 -6.36 -7.23 -3.30
N THR A 22 -5.40 -7.69 -4.11
CA THR A 22 -5.58 -8.85 -5.00
C THR A 22 -5.74 -10.15 -4.20
N ALA A 23 -4.92 -10.35 -3.16
CA ALA A 23 -5.04 -11.49 -2.25
C ALA A 23 -6.39 -11.50 -1.51
N LEU A 24 -6.87 -10.32 -1.07
CA LEU A 24 -8.19 -10.19 -0.43
C LEU A 24 -9.34 -10.57 -1.37
N VAL A 25 -9.31 -10.10 -2.62
CA VAL A 25 -10.36 -10.44 -3.60
C VAL A 25 -10.36 -11.93 -3.90
N GLU A 26 -9.18 -12.54 -4.10
CA GLU A 26 -9.04 -13.97 -4.31
C GLU A 26 -9.59 -14.77 -3.13
N LEU A 27 -9.14 -14.46 -1.91
CA LEU A 27 -9.55 -15.14 -0.69
C LEU A 27 -11.07 -15.06 -0.48
N LEU A 28 -11.68 -13.88 -0.65
CA LEU A 28 -13.12 -13.69 -0.49
C LEU A 28 -13.93 -14.48 -1.52
N LEU A 29 -13.50 -14.51 -2.78
CA LEU A 29 -14.17 -15.30 -3.82
C LEU A 29 -14.02 -16.80 -3.61
N ARG A 30 -12.88 -17.26 -3.13
CA ARG A 30 -12.61 -18.68 -2.90
C ARG A 30 -13.33 -19.24 -1.69
N GLU A 31 -13.40 -18.47 -0.60
CA GLU A 31 -13.84 -18.97 0.70
C GLU A 31 -15.27 -18.59 1.07
N ILE A 32 -15.82 -17.50 0.54
CA ILE A 32 -17.11 -16.98 1.00
C ILE A 32 -18.18 -17.16 -0.08
N GLU A 33 -19.17 -18.00 0.22
CA GLU A 33 -20.31 -18.23 -0.68
C GLU A 33 -21.16 -16.96 -0.84
N ASP A 34 -21.61 -16.69 -2.06
CA ASP A 34 -22.53 -15.61 -2.43
C ASP A 34 -22.04 -14.20 -2.04
N ILE A 35 -20.73 -14.03 -1.81
CA ILE A 35 -20.16 -12.72 -1.49
C ILE A 35 -20.41 -11.72 -2.63
N GLN A 36 -20.68 -10.48 -2.28
CA GLN A 36 -20.89 -9.40 -3.24
C GLN A 36 -19.79 -8.35 -3.09
N LEU A 37 -18.88 -8.25 -4.06
CA LEU A 37 -17.73 -7.35 -4.01
C LEU A 37 -17.97 -6.09 -4.84
N ARG A 38 -17.70 -4.94 -4.25
CA ARG A 38 -17.71 -3.60 -4.89
C ARG A 38 -16.28 -3.07 -4.89
N LEU A 39 -15.60 -3.19 -6.00
CA LEU A 39 -14.19 -2.82 -6.10
C LEU A 39 -14.07 -1.36 -6.56
N LEU A 40 -13.62 -0.49 -5.66
CA LEU A 40 -13.39 0.93 -5.95
C LEU A 40 -12.07 1.05 -6.71
N ILE A 41 -12.15 1.25 -8.02
CA ILE A 41 -11.00 1.24 -8.93
C ILE A 41 -10.86 2.58 -9.63
N ARG A 42 -9.71 3.23 -9.44
CA ARG A 42 -9.38 4.48 -10.12
C ARG A 42 -9.17 4.24 -11.62
N PRO A 43 -9.82 5.00 -12.51
CA PRO A 43 -9.48 5.00 -13.94
C PRO A 43 -8.00 5.35 -14.16
N SER A 44 -7.38 4.84 -15.22
CA SER A 44 -5.98 5.14 -15.54
C SER A 44 -5.77 5.34 -17.02
N GLY A 45 -5.54 6.58 -17.43
CA GLY A 45 -5.48 6.98 -18.84
C GLY A 45 -6.78 6.63 -19.56
N LYS A 46 -6.70 5.84 -20.63
CA LYS A 46 -7.87 5.38 -21.40
C LYS A 46 -8.55 4.12 -20.84
N ARG A 47 -8.13 3.63 -19.67
CA ARG A 47 -8.65 2.38 -19.09
C ARG A 47 -9.74 2.66 -18.07
N SER A 48 -10.92 2.13 -18.37
CA SER A 48 -12.05 2.13 -17.43
C SER A 48 -11.79 1.20 -16.22
N PRO A 49 -12.56 1.33 -15.13
CA PRO A 49 -12.51 0.42 -13.99
C PRO A 49 -12.66 -1.05 -14.37
N ASP A 50 -13.58 -1.39 -15.29
CA ASP A 50 -13.80 -2.76 -15.75
C ASP A 50 -12.59 -3.32 -16.49
N LYS A 51 -11.96 -2.53 -17.38
CA LYS A 51 -10.73 -2.95 -18.06
C LYS A 51 -9.57 -3.15 -17.06
N ARG A 52 -9.55 -2.36 -15.99
CA ARG A 52 -8.57 -2.54 -14.92
C ARG A 52 -8.89 -3.74 -14.05
N LEU A 53 -10.17 -3.99 -13.73
CA LEU A 53 -10.60 -5.22 -13.04
C LEU A 53 -10.12 -6.45 -13.82
N GLU A 54 -10.44 -6.53 -15.10
CA GLU A 54 -10.05 -7.67 -15.94
C GLU A 54 -8.52 -7.84 -15.99
N ARG A 55 -7.79 -6.77 -16.33
CA ARG A 55 -6.36 -6.86 -16.60
C ARG A 55 -5.50 -6.89 -15.34
N ASP A 56 -5.84 -6.02 -14.35
CA ASP A 56 -4.97 -5.78 -13.20
C ASP A 56 -5.33 -6.71 -12.01
N ILE A 57 -6.49 -7.37 -12.04
CA ILE A 57 -6.94 -8.29 -10.98
C ILE A 57 -7.15 -9.68 -11.55
N LEU A 58 -8.15 -9.89 -12.39
CA LEU A 58 -8.62 -11.24 -12.79
C LEU A 58 -7.62 -12.01 -13.68
N LYS A 59 -6.74 -11.32 -14.42
CA LYS A 59 -5.63 -11.94 -15.17
C LYS A 59 -4.37 -12.16 -14.35
N ASN A 60 -4.41 -11.86 -13.05
CA ASN A 60 -3.27 -12.11 -12.18
C ASN A 60 -3.21 -13.60 -11.82
N ASP A 61 -2.00 -14.13 -11.72
CA ASP A 61 -1.68 -15.53 -11.37
C ASP A 61 -2.22 -15.95 -9.98
N ALA A 62 -2.53 -14.99 -9.11
CA ALA A 62 -3.26 -15.27 -7.86
C ALA A 62 -4.56 -16.06 -8.07
N PHE A 63 -5.21 -15.89 -9.21
CA PHE A 63 -6.48 -16.57 -9.52
C PHE A 63 -6.34 -17.90 -10.24
N ASP A 64 -5.13 -18.32 -10.61
CA ASP A 64 -4.94 -19.53 -11.43
C ASP A 64 -5.34 -20.80 -10.67
N SER A 65 -5.06 -20.88 -9.37
CA SER A 65 -5.48 -21.99 -8.51
C SER A 65 -7.01 -22.04 -8.39
N LEU A 66 -7.67 -20.90 -8.18
CA LEU A 66 -9.13 -20.83 -8.12
C LEU A 66 -9.76 -21.21 -9.45
N LYS A 67 -9.29 -20.67 -10.58
CA LYS A 67 -9.76 -21.03 -11.93
C LYS A 67 -9.63 -22.53 -12.20
N SER A 68 -8.47 -23.10 -11.86
CA SER A 68 -8.21 -24.53 -12.04
C SER A 68 -9.16 -25.40 -11.19
N SER A 69 -9.52 -24.96 -9.98
CA SER A 69 -10.38 -25.73 -9.07
C SER A 69 -11.85 -25.68 -9.46
N VAL A 70 -12.36 -24.54 -9.94
CA VAL A 70 -13.79 -24.38 -10.27
C VAL A 70 -14.09 -24.49 -11.77
N GLY A 71 -13.08 -24.37 -12.65
CA GLY A 71 -13.20 -24.29 -14.11
C GLY A 71 -13.49 -22.89 -14.60
N GLU A 72 -13.03 -22.58 -15.83
CA GLU A 72 -13.10 -21.21 -16.42
C GLU A 72 -14.55 -20.69 -16.54
N ASP A 73 -15.51 -21.52 -16.96
CA ASP A 73 -16.91 -21.11 -17.13
C ASP A 73 -17.54 -20.72 -15.79
N ARG A 74 -17.30 -21.52 -14.76
CA ARG A 74 -17.81 -21.24 -13.42
C ARG A 74 -17.13 -20.01 -12.83
N PHE A 75 -15.83 -19.86 -13.00
CA PHE A 75 -15.11 -18.66 -12.58
C PHE A 75 -15.66 -17.41 -13.25
N ALA A 76 -15.88 -17.43 -14.57
CA ALA A 76 -16.47 -16.31 -15.30
C ALA A 76 -17.88 -15.95 -14.78
N LYS A 77 -18.69 -16.96 -14.45
CA LYS A 77 -20.01 -16.76 -13.83
C LYS A 77 -19.88 -16.12 -12.45
N MET A 78 -19.00 -16.63 -11.57
CA MET A 78 -18.74 -16.05 -10.25
C MET A 78 -18.35 -14.58 -10.36
N VAL A 79 -17.39 -14.23 -11.24
CA VAL A 79 -16.98 -12.86 -11.46
C VAL A 79 -18.15 -11.98 -11.87
N LYS A 80 -18.96 -12.41 -12.83
CA LYS A 80 -20.11 -11.65 -13.34
C LYS A 80 -21.19 -11.41 -12.28
N GLU A 81 -21.43 -12.39 -11.42
CA GLU A 81 -22.49 -12.34 -10.39
C GLU A 81 -22.03 -11.66 -9.11
N GLN A 82 -20.76 -11.78 -8.73
CA GLN A 82 -20.27 -11.39 -7.42
C GLN A 82 -19.41 -10.12 -7.43
N ILE A 83 -18.85 -9.70 -8.57
CA ILE A 83 -17.97 -8.53 -8.62
C ILE A 83 -18.57 -7.42 -9.47
N LYS A 84 -18.51 -6.20 -8.93
CA LYS A 84 -18.79 -4.95 -9.66
C LYS A 84 -17.65 -3.97 -9.46
N ALA A 85 -17.05 -3.48 -10.55
CA ALA A 85 -16.09 -2.39 -10.49
C ALA A 85 -16.84 -1.05 -10.41
N LEU A 86 -16.43 -0.20 -9.47
CA LEU A 86 -16.92 1.16 -9.32
C LEU A 86 -15.80 2.14 -9.65
N SER A 87 -16.13 3.14 -10.49
CA SER A 87 -15.19 4.24 -10.75
C SER A 87 -15.04 5.08 -9.48
N ALA A 88 -13.82 5.09 -8.91
CA ALA A 88 -13.56 5.86 -7.72
C ALA A 88 -12.10 6.30 -7.62
N ASP A 89 -11.86 7.49 -7.10
CA ASP A 89 -10.51 8.00 -6.79
C ASP A 89 -10.48 8.59 -5.38
N ILE A 90 -9.80 7.93 -4.46
CA ILE A 90 -9.66 8.37 -3.07
C ILE A 90 -8.94 9.72 -2.91
N SER A 91 -8.26 10.19 -3.97
CA SER A 91 -7.62 11.50 -3.96
C SER A 91 -8.57 12.65 -4.33
N LYS A 92 -9.85 12.35 -4.60
CA LYS A 92 -10.86 13.32 -5.01
C LYS A 92 -11.95 13.49 -3.96
N PRO A 93 -12.61 14.66 -3.90
CA PRO A 93 -13.82 14.82 -3.11
C PRO A 93 -14.84 13.74 -3.46
N ASP A 94 -15.60 13.31 -2.48
CA ASP A 94 -16.64 12.28 -2.62
C ASP A 94 -16.15 11.00 -3.33
N LEU A 95 -14.83 10.75 -3.27
CA LEU A 95 -14.16 9.62 -3.93
C LEU A 95 -14.37 9.59 -5.46
N ASP A 96 -14.74 10.72 -6.08
CA ASP A 96 -15.13 10.80 -7.50
C ASP A 96 -16.27 9.83 -7.88
N LEU A 97 -17.13 9.50 -6.91
CA LEU A 97 -18.29 8.62 -7.11
C LEU A 97 -19.46 9.39 -7.73
N ASP A 98 -20.09 8.77 -8.70
CA ASP A 98 -21.40 9.23 -9.19
C ASP A 98 -22.54 8.77 -8.28
N ALA A 99 -23.77 9.17 -8.60
CA ALA A 99 -24.96 8.79 -7.82
C ALA A 99 -25.14 7.27 -7.72
N ASN A 100 -24.80 6.51 -8.76
CA ASN A 100 -24.86 5.05 -8.74
C ASN A 100 -23.76 4.45 -7.84
N GLY A 101 -22.55 5.01 -7.89
CA GLY A 101 -21.45 4.62 -7.00
C GLY A 101 -21.77 4.84 -5.53
N PHE A 102 -22.38 5.99 -5.18
CA PHE A 102 -22.87 6.26 -3.83
C PHE A 102 -23.99 5.29 -3.41
N LYS A 103 -24.92 4.98 -4.32
CA LYS A 103 -25.97 3.97 -4.03
C LYS A 103 -25.35 2.61 -3.73
N GLU A 104 -24.45 2.12 -4.58
CA GLU A 104 -23.76 0.85 -4.34
C GLU A 104 -22.96 0.84 -3.03
N LEU A 105 -22.31 1.95 -2.69
CA LEU A 105 -21.57 2.08 -1.42
C LEU A 105 -22.51 2.07 -0.22
N SER A 106 -23.71 2.70 -0.32
CA SER A 106 -24.70 2.75 0.75
C SER A 106 -25.32 1.39 1.08
N GLU A 107 -25.27 0.46 0.16
CA GLU A 107 -25.78 -0.91 0.31
C GLU A 107 -24.71 -1.87 0.87
N CYS A 108 -23.47 -1.41 1.07
CA CYS A 108 -22.42 -2.25 1.62
C CYS A 108 -22.55 -2.44 3.12
N ASP A 109 -22.31 -3.68 3.57
CA ASP A 109 -22.24 -4.03 5.00
C ASP A 109 -20.87 -3.67 5.59
N VAL A 110 -19.81 -3.84 4.77
CA VAL A 110 -18.41 -3.66 5.18
C VAL A 110 -17.66 -2.87 4.11
N ILE A 111 -16.78 -1.99 4.55
CA ILE A 111 -15.83 -1.28 3.69
C ILE A 111 -14.41 -1.67 4.12
N ILE A 112 -13.64 -2.26 3.24
CA ILE A 112 -12.21 -2.55 3.47
C ILE A 112 -11.38 -1.49 2.77
N HIS A 113 -10.70 -0.66 3.55
CA HIS A 113 -9.82 0.38 3.01
C HIS A 113 -8.37 -0.08 3.06
N SER A 114 -7.86 -0.61 1.93
CA SER A 114 -6.47 -1.04 1.77
C SER A 114 -5.65 -0.22 0.76
N ALA A 115 -6.24 0.82 0.18
CA ALA A 115 -5.53 1.72 -0.72
C ALA A 115 -4.48 2.55 0.05
N ALA A 116 -3.25 2.52 -0.41
CA ALA A 116 -2.14 3.30 0.14
C ALA A 116 -1.03 3.52 -0.89
N ALA A 117 -0.25 4.60 -0.73
CA ALA A 117 1.07 4.75 -1.32
C ALA A 117 2.08 4.14 -0.34
N VAL A 118 2.72 3.03 -0.74
CA VAL A 118 3.60 2.24 0.15
C VAL A 118 5.08 2.45 -0.12
N SER A 119 5.46 3.39 -0.99
CA SER A 119 6.86 3.74 -1.23
C SER A 119 7.42 4.56 -0.08
N PHE A 120 8.58 4.17 0.44
CA PHE A 120 9.32 4.97 1.45
C PHE A 120 9.88 6.27 0.86
N ASP A 121 10.08 6.32 -0.46
CA ASP A 121 10.52 7.50 -1.21
C ASP A 121 9.34 8.21 -1.92
N GLU A 122 8.14 8.15 -1.32
CA GLU A 122 7.02 8.94 -1.81
C GLU A 122 7.16 10.40 -1.36
N PRO A 123 6.99 11.39 -2.25
CA PRO A 123 6.92 12.79 -1.88
C PRO A 123 5.89 13.05 -0.77
N LEU A 124 6.25 13.88 0.20
CA LEU A 124 5.43 14.10 1.41
C LEU A 124 3.99 14.49 1.11
N ASP A 125 3.80 15.43 0.19
CA ASP A 125 2.48 15.91 -0.23
C ASP A 125 1.64 14.78 -0.84
N ARG A 126 2.25 13.93 -1.65
CA ARG A 126 1.57 12.80 -2.27
C ARG A 126 1.29 11.69 -1.26
N ALA A 127 2.22 11.41 -0.35
CA ALA A 127 1.99 10.47 0.74
C ALA A 127 0.83 10.94 1.64
N ALA A 128 0.78 12.24 1.99
CA ALA A 128 -0.32 12.83 2.75
C ALA A 128 -1.64 12.76 1.98
N GLU A 129 -1.64 13.04 0.67
CA GLU A 129 -2.85 13.04 -0.15
C GLU A 129 -3.49 11.64 -0.26
N VAL A 130 -2.66 10.59 -0.36
CA VAL A 130 -3.15 9.21 -0.51
C VAL A 130 -3.38 8.54 0.84
N ASN A 131 -2.39 8.59 1.74
CA ASN A 131 -2.41 7.81 2.97
C ASN A 131 -3.20 8.46 4.10
N LEU A 132 -3.30 9.79 4.12
CA LEU A 132 -4.04 10.55 5.11
C LEU A 132 -5.38 11.03 4.57
N MET A 133 -5.36 11.85 3.49
CA MET A 133 -6.60 12.43 2.96
C MET A 133 -7.50 11.40 2.28
N GLY A 134 -6.94 10.32 1.74
CA GLY A 134 -7.73 9.22 1.18
C GLY A 134 -8.73 8.63 2.19
N PRO A 135 -8.28 8.08 3.33
CA PRO A 135 -9.20 7.59 4.37
C PRO A 135 -10.08 8.69 5.00
N VAL A 136 -9.59 9.94 5.11
CA VAL A 136 -10.43 11.07 5.57
C VAL A 136 -11.62 11.27 4.63
N ARG A 137 -11.40 11.39 3.32
CA ARG A 137 -12.48 11.52 2.32
C ARG A 137 -13.41 10.31 2.30
N LEU A 138 -12.87 9.11 2.49
CA LEU A 138 -13.70 7.92 2.61
C LEU A 138 -14.67 8.05 3.79
N VAL A 139 -14.19 8.43 4.97
CA VAL A 139 -15.04 8.64 6.15
C VAL A 139 -16.05 9.75 5.92
N GLU A 140 -15.65 10.88 5.33
CA GLU A 140 -16.54 11.98 4.97
C GLU A 140 -17.67 11.53 4.02
N SER A 141 -17.33 10.69 3.02
CA SER A 141 -18.33 10.10 2.12
C SER A 141 -19.25 9.13 2.87
N LEU A 142 -18.71 8.29 3.76
CA LEU A 142 -19.53 7.36 4.56
C LEU A 142 -20.49 8.08 5.53
N LYS A 143 -20.11 9.25 6.04
CA LYS A 143 -21.00 10.08 6.90
C LYS A 143 -22.24 10.57 6.17
N GLN A 144 -22.17 10.75 4.85
CA GLN A 144 -23.32 11.15 4.03
C GLN A 144 -24.33 10.01 3.82
N LEU A 145 -23.93 8.76 4.09
CA LEU A 145 -24.80 7.60 3.93
C LEU A 145 -25.75 7.45 5.11
N LYS A 146 -26.96 6.96 4.85
CA LYS A 146 -27.90 6.58 5.91
C LYS A 146 -27.47 5.30 6.64
N SER A 147 -26.81 4.41 5.91
CA SER A 147 -26.20 3.19 6.46
C SER A 147 -24.90 3.54 7.18
N LYS A 148 -24.52 2.72 8.14
CA LYS A 148 -23.25 2.82 8.86
C LYS A 148 -22.47 1.52 8.66
N PRO A 149 -21.83 1.32 7.49
CA PRO A 149 -21.07 0.10 7.21
C PRO A 149 -19.89 -0.02 8.18
N HIS A 150 -19.48 -1.23 8.48
CA HIS A 150 -18.26 -1.49 9.25
C HIS A 150 -17.03 -1.12 8.43
N LEU A 151 -16.31 -0.07 8.83
CA LEU A 151 -15.05 0.33 8.20
C LEU A 151 -13.88 -0.49 8.78
N VAL A 152 -13.26 -1.30 7.94
CA VAL A 152 -12.01 -2.01 8.24
C VAL A 152 -10.88 -1.29 7.53
N MET A 153 -10.09 -0.53 8.27
CA MET A 153 -8.98 0.26 7.73
C MET A 153 -7.65 -0.48 7.88
N VAL A 154 -6.93 -0.67 6.79
CA VAL A 154 -5.58 -1.23 6.82
C VAL A 154 -4.57 -0.12 7.08
N SER A 155 -3.89 -0.21 8.21
CA SER A 155 -2.80 0.65 8.65
C SER A 155 -1.46 -0.10 8.60
N THR A 156 -0.59 0.10 9.58
CA THR A 156 0.70 -0.58 9.70
C THR A 156 1.18 -0.59 11.16
N CYS A 157 1.98 -1.58 11.54
CA CYS A 157 2.71 -1.58 12.82
C CYS A 157 3.69 -0.39 12.92
N TYR A 158 4.14 0.16 11.80
CA TYR A 158 5.08 1.30 11.75
C TYR A 158 4.53 2.60 12.34
N VAL A 159 3.22 2.70 12.59
CA VAL A 159 2.63 3.87 13.31
C VAL A 159 3.18 4.01 14.74
N ALA A 160 3.85 2.99 15.27
CA ALA A 160 4.59 3.05 16.53
C ALA A 160 5.85 3.94 16.46
N GLY A 161 6.37 4.22 15.26
CA GLY A 161 7.57 5.01 15.05
C GLY A 161 8.86 4.32 15.51
N ASN A 162 9.95 5.08 15.58
CA ASN A 162 11.28 4.62 15.99
C ASN A 162 11.41 4.49 17.52
N ARG A 163 10.55 3.69 18.16
CA ARG A 163 10.51 3.56 19.63
C ARG A 163 10.64 2.12 20.06
N LYS A 164 11.12 1.92 21.28
CA LYS A 164 11.28 0.60 21.89
C LYS A 164 10.16 0.34 22.88
N GLY A 165 9.66 -0.88 22.94
CA GLY A 165 8.67 -1.33 23.91
C GLY A 165 7.49 -2.06 23.25
N LYS A 166 6.47 -2.35 24.04
CA LYS A 166 5.26 -3.03 23.57
C LYS A 166 4.29 -2.02 22.96
N ALA A 167 3.95 -2.19 21.70
CA ALA A 167 2.88 -1.45 21.05
C ALA A 167 1.54 -2.14 21.35
N PRO A 168 0.61 -1.49 22.07
CA PRO A 168 -0.67 -2.11 22.41
C PRO A 168 -1.65 -2.11 21.24
N GLU A 169 -2.60 -3.05 21.24
CA GLU A 169 -3.76 -3.05 20.33
C GLU A 169 -4.82 -2.05 20.82
N LYS A 170 -4.43 -0.77 20.81
CA LYS A 170 -5.24 0.37 21.24
C LYS A 170 -5.13 1.51 20.24
N PRO A 171 -6.11 2.45 20.22
CA PRO A 171 -5.96 3.71 19.51
C PRO A 171 -4.64 4.40 19.86
N LEU A 172 -4.06 5.13 18.91
CA LEU A 172 -2.75 5.79 19.13
C LEU A 172 -2.77 6.74 20.33
N SER A 173 -3.89 7.42 20.58
CA SER A 173 -4.07 8.30 21.74
C SER A 173 -3.94 7.60 23.10
N GLU A 174 -4.12 6.28 23.13
CA GLU A 174 -3.96 5.44 24.32
C GLU A 174 -2.63 4.66 24.32
N SER A 175 -1.78 4.87 23.34
CA SER A 175 -0.50 4.20 23.19
C SER A 175 0.63 5.00 23.82
N PRO A 176 1.66 4.36 24.43
CA PRO A 176 2.87 5.05 24.89
C PRO A 176 3.68 5.66 23.74
N PHE A 177 3.36 5.30 22.51
CA PHE A 177 3.99 5.82 21.28
C PHE A 177 3.23 6.98 20.66
N TYR A 178 2.23 7.52 21.35
CA TYR A 178 1.44 8.63 20.84
C TYR A 178 2.27 9.89 20.62
N VAL A 179 2.11 10.46 19.43
CA VAL A 179 2.59 11.80 19.07
C VAL A 179 1.36 12.58 18.66
N PRO A 180 0.99 13.65 19.39
CA PRO A 180 -0.14 14.48 18.98
C PRO A 180 0.19 15.19 17.66
N LEU A 181 -0.63 15.00 16.66
CA LEU A 181 -0.44 15.54 15.31
C LEU A 181 -1.67 16.34 14.90
N ASN A 182 -1.48 17.60 14.50
CA ASN A 182 -2.52 18.33 13.82
C ASN A 182 -2.48 17.99 12.32
N TRP A 183 -3.20 16.95 11.94
CA TRP A 183 -3.19 16.42 10.58
C TRP A 183 -3.58 17.45 9.52
N ARG A 184 -4.42 18.43 9.86
CA ARG A 184 -4.82 19.51 8.95
C ARG A 184 -3.63 20.44 8.67
N GLU A 185 -2.94 20.89 9.72
CA GLU A 185 -1.75 21.72 9.60
C GLU A 185 -0.62 21.01 8.86
N GLU A 186 -0.39 19.73 9.14
CA GLU A 186 0.63 18.92 8.46
C GLU A 186 0.31 18.76 6.96
N THR A 187 -0.97 18.55 6.61
CA THR A 187 -1.39 18.48 5.20
C THR A 187 -1.14 19.80 4.48
N GLU A 188 -1.50 20.94 5.10
CA GLU A 188 -1.28 22.26 4.53
C GLU A 188 0.21 22.60 4.47
N ALA A 189 1.00 22.20 5.46
CA ALA A 189 2.45 22.36 5.43
C ALA A 189 3.09 21.58 4.27
N ALA A 190 2.67 20.34 4.03
CA ALA A 190 3.14 19.53 2.90
C ALA A 190 2.81 20.20 1.55
N ARG A 191 1.61 20.74 1.39
CA ARG A 191 1.19 21.49 0.19
C ARG A 191 2.00 22.76 -0.02
N ARG A 192 2.22 23.55 1.05
CA ARG A 192 3.07 24.76 0.98
C ARG A 192 4.50 24.40 0.60
N THR A 193 5.06 23.35 1.16
CA THR A 193 6.41 22.88 0.81
C THR A 193 6.50 22.50 -0.66
N ARG A 194 5.47 21.83 -1.21
CA ARG A 194 5.39 21.53 -2.65
C ARG A 194 5.40 22.80 -3.48
N SER A 195 4.54 23.78 -3.17
CA SER A 195 4.46 25.04 -3.90
C SER A 195 5.79 25.77 -3.89
N TYR A 196 6.39 25.91 -2.71
CA TYR A 196 7.71 26.55 -2.56
C TYR A 196 8.79 25.83 -3.39
N THR A 197 8.83 24.50 -3.35
CA THR A 197 9.84 23.71 -4.08
C THR A 197 9.63 23.84 -5.60
N GLU A 198 8.39 23.85 -6.06
CA GLU A 198 8.08 24.09 -7.48
C GLU A 198 8.52 25.48 -7.93
N ASP A 199 8.24 26.53 -7.14
CA ASP A 199 8.65 27.91 -7.42
C ASP A 199 10.18 28.04 -7.42
N ASP A 200 10.86 27.46 -6.41
CA ASP A 200 12.31 27.45 -6.32
C ASP A 200 12.96 26.74 -7.52
N SER A 201 12.36 25.61 -7.97
CA SER A 201 12.85 24.87 -9.14
C SER A 201 12.82 25.68 -10.43
N ARG A 202 12.00 26.73 -10.50
CA ARG A 202 11.83 27.61 -11.68
C ARG A 202 12.67 28.88 -11.65
N ARG A 203 13.45 29.10 -10.59
CA ARG A 203 14.41 30.22 -10.55
C ARG A 203 15.48 30.05 -11.63
N SER A 204 15.95 31.15 -12.18
CA SER A 204 16.91 31.17 -13.30
C SER A 204 18.14 30.32 -13.02
N GLU A 205 18.69 30.41 -11.79
CA GLU A 205 19.87 29.68 -11.33
C GLU A 205 19.65 28.14 -11.42
N ASN A 206 18.49 27.65 -10.91
CA ASN A 206 18.16 26.22 -10.96
C ASN A 206 17.89 25.75 -12.38
N LEU A 207 17.17 26.54 -13.19
CA LEU A 207 16.91 26.20 -14.59
C LEU A 207 18.19 26.15 -15.43
N GLU A 208 19.14 27.04 -15.22
CA GLU A 208 20.46 27.00 -15.88
C GLU A 208 21.23 25.75 -15.48
N ARG A 209 21.24 25.40 -14.21
CA ARG A 209 21.86 24.15 -13.73
C ARG A 209 21.24 22.90 -14.37
N PHE A 210 19.90 22.79 -14.37
CA PHE A 210 19.20 21.66 -15.00
C PHE A 210 19.44 21.59 -16.49
N ARG A 211 19.55 22.73 -17.17
CA ARG A 211 19.86 22.80 -18.59
C ARG A 211 21.30 22.34 -18.87
N SER A 212 22.24 22.70 -18.02
CA SER A 212 23.64 22.23 -18.13
C SER A 212 23.72 20.72 -17.95
N GLU A 213 23.08 20.17 -16.91
CA GLU A 213 23.00 18.72 -16.67
C GLU A 213 22.36 17.97 -17.86
N ALA A 214 21.28 18.53 -18.44
CA ALA A 214 20.66 17.95 -19.62
C ALA A 214 21.59 17.89 -20.85
N LYS A 215 22.41 18.93 -21.05
CA LYS A 215 23.41 18.94 -22.12
C LYS A 215 24.52 17.92 -21.89
N ASP A 216 25.01 17.81 -20.66
CA ASP A 216 26.08 16.88 -20.29
C ASP A 216 25.64 15.43 -20.47
N GLU A 217 24.38 15.11 -20.11
CA GLU A 217 23.82 13.76 -20.32
C GLU A 217 23.56 13.40 -21.79
N LEU A 218 23.17 14.36 -22.61
CA LEU A 218 22.72 14.13 -23.99
C LEU A 218 23.77 14.42 -25.07
N GLY A 219 24.85 15.11 -24.74
CA GLY A 219 25.80 15.64 -25.72
C GLY A 219 25.24 16.84 -26.49
N ALA A 220 25.19 16.80 -27.82
CA ALA A 220 24.75 17.90 -28.70
C ALA A 220 23.43 17.61 -29.44
N PRO A 221 22.30 17.37 -28.75
CA PRO A 221 21.01 17.15 -29.39
C PRO A 221 20.32 18.47 -29.76
N GLY A 222 19.20 18.39 -30.51
CA GLY A 222 18.38 19.56 -30.84
C GLY A 222 17.75 20.22 -29.59
N ILE A 223 17.41 21.50 -29.74
CA ILE A 223 16.92 22.38 -28.63
C ILE A 223 15.69 21.78 -27.94
N SER A 224 14.74 21.17 -28.66
CA SER A 224 13.53 20.59 -28.10
C SER A 224 13.81 19.38 -27.20
N VAL A 225 14.83 18.59 -27.51
CA VAL A 225 15.25 17.44 -26.72
C VAL A 225 15.91 17.90 -25.41
N ILE A 226 16.76 18.96 -25.49
CA ILE A 226 17.36 19.58 -24.28
C ILE A 226 16.25 20.13 -23.37
N ALA A 227 15.24 20.83 -23.92
CA ALA A 227 14.15 21.38 -23.13
C ALA A 227 13.33 20.29 -22.40
N SER A 228 12.99 19.22 -23.10
CA SER A 228 12.29 18.07 -22.51
C SER A 228 13.10 17.39 -21.41
N LYS A 229 14.42 17.21 -21.63
CA LYS A 229 15.31 16.61 -20.63
C LYS A 229 15.50 17.53 -19.41
N THR A 230 15.63 18.83 -19.64
CA THR A 230 15.69 19.84 -18.57
C THR A 230 14.45 19.75 -17.67
N GLU A 231 13.25 19.64 -18.24
CA GLU A 231 12.02 19.51 -17.46
C GLU A 231 12.00 18.17 -16.68
N GLN A 232 12.43 17.05 -17.26
CA GLN A 232 12.56 15.79 -16.56
C GLN A 232 13.52 15.88 -15.35
N ILE A 233 14.65 16.58 -15.51
CA ILE A 233 15.61 16.79 -14.43
C ILE A 233 14.98 17.66 -13.34
N ARG A 234 14.29 18.75 -13.73
CA ARG A 234 13.56 19.61 -12.80
C ARG A 234 12.54 18.83 -11.98
N GLU A 235 11.68 18.03 -12.65
CA GLU A 235 10.68 17.20 -11.97
C GLU A 235 11.31 16.18 -11.03
N ARG A 236 12.42 15.55 -11.43
CA ARG A 236 13.19 14.64 -10.59
C ARG A 236 13.71 15.36 -9.34
N TRP A 237 14.31 16.54 -9.50
CA TRP A 237 14.83 17.35 -8.40
C TRP A 237 13.72 17.75 -7.42
N VAL A 238 12.56 18.22 -7.93
CA VAL A 238 11.40 18.55 -7.09
C VAL A 238 10.93 17.31 -6.31
N LYS A 239 10.85 16.15 -6.97
CA LYS A 239 10.51 14.90 -6.29
C LYS A 239 11.48 14.55 -5.17
N GLU A 240 12.79 14.63 -5.43
CA GLU A 240 13.84 14.36 -4.45
C GLU A 240 13.75 15.30 -3.24
N LYS A 241 13.54 16.59 -3.48
CA LYS A 241 13.35 17.58 -2.42
C LYS A 241 12.10 17.31 -1.56
N MET A 242 11.02 16.88 -2.17
CA MET A 242 9.80 16.53 -1.43
C MET A 242 9.95 15.23 -0.63
N VAL A 243 10.75 14.28 -1.12
CA VAL A 243 11.12 13.05 -0.37
C VAL A 243 12.00 13.41 0.83
N GLU A 244 13.01 14.27 0.62
CA GLU A 244 13.90 14.78 1.68
C GLU A 244 13.10 15.48 2.78
N ALA A 245 12.25 16.44 2.42
CA ALA A 245 11.38 17.15 3.36
C ALA A 245 10.46 16.20 4.15
N GLY A 246 9.92 15.17 3.49
CA GLY A 246 9.10 14.15 4.13
C GLY A 246 9.87 13.31 5.15
N ARG A 247 11.11 12.94 4.82
CA ARG A 247 12.00 12.18 5.71
C ARG A 247 12.42 13.02 6.92
N GLU A 248 12.81 14.27 6.70
CA GLU A 248 13.18 15.20 7.76
C GLU A 248 12.02 15.43 8.73
N ARG A 249 10.82 15.71 8.20
CA ARG A 249 9.63 15.91 9.03
C ARG A 249 9.27 14.68 9.83
N ALA A 250 9.21 13.51 9.19
CA ALA A 250 8.94 12.24 9.86
C ALA A 250 9.96 11.96 10.99
N THR A 251 11.26 12.13 10.68
CA THR A 251 12.35 11.90 11.65
C THR A 251 12.26 12.83 12.83
N SER A 252 11.93 14.12 12.63
CA SER A 252 11.78 15.11 13.71
C SER A 252 10.67 14.75 14.70
N LEU A 253 9.71 13.90 14.28
CA LEU A 253 8.60 13.40 15.08
C LEU A 253 8.79 11.95 15.58
N GLY A 254 9.94 11.35 15.25
CA GLY A 254 10.28 9.98 15.67
C GLY A 254 9.69 8.89 14.80
N PHE A 255 9.35 9.20 13.54
CA PHE A 255 8.95 8.19 12.55
C PHE A 255 10.12 7.88 11.59
N PRO A 256 10.20 6.66 11.03
CA PRO A 256 11.28 6.28 10.13
C PRO A 256 11.21 6.99 8.76
N ASP A 257 10.01 7.30 8.29
CA ASP A 257 9.73 7.80 6.95
C ASP A 257 8.35 8.47 6.83
N ALA A 258 8.07 9.07 5.68
CA ALA A 258 6.79 9.73 5.39
C ALA A 258 5.61 8.73 5.35
N TYR A 259 5.84 7.45 5.02
CA TYR A 259 4.79 6.43 5.01
C TYR A 259 4.25 6.18 6.43
N ALA A 260 5.12 5.84 7.37
CA ALA A 260 4.74 5.60 8.77
C ALA A 260 4.09 6.85 9.39
N PHE A 261 4.65 8.03 9.12
CA PHE A 261 4.13 9.30 9.58
C PHE A 261 2.73 9.58 9.06
N THR A 262 2.50 9.47 7.74
CA THR A 262 1.18 9.74 7.15
C THR A 262 0.14 8.71 7.56
N LYS A 263 0.51 7.45 7.78
CA LYS A 263 -0.38 6.41 8.32
C LYS A 263 -0.77 6.70 9.79
N ALA A 264 0.16 7.16 10.62
CA ALA A 264 -0.14 7.56 11.99
C ALA A 264 -1.11 8.75 12.04
N MET A 265 -0.91 9.76 11.18
CA MET A 265 -1.85 10.87 11.03
C MET A 265 -3.23 10.39 10.57
N ALA A 266 -3.28 9.44 9.63
CA ALA A 266 -4.54 8.90 9.13
C ALA A 266 -5.36 8.21 10.22
N GLU A 267 -4.73 7.42 11.09
CA GLU A 267 -5.43 6.79 12.22
C GLU A 267 -6.01 7.85 13.17
N GLN A 268 -5.24 8.90 13.49
CA GLN A 268 -5.71 9.99 14.35
C GLN A 268 -6.85 10.77 13.70
N ALA A 269 -6.70 11.14 12.43
CA ALA A 269 -7.71 11.86 11.67
C ALA A 269 -9.04 11.09 11.58
N VAL A 270 -8.96 9.82 11.16
CA VAL A 270 -10.15 8.95 11.04
C VAL A 270 -10.81 8.76 12.40
N GLN A 271 -10.03 8.53 13.47
CA GLN A 271 -10.58 8.41 14.83
C GLN A 271 -11.29 9.68 15.30
N GLU A 272 -10.79 10.87 14.91
CA GLU A 272 -11.39 12.16 15.25
C GLU A 272 -12.73 12.39 14.53
N ILE A 273 -12.81 12.04 13.23
CA ILE A 273 -13.93 12.45 12.38
C ILE A 273 -14.98 11.36 12.14
N LYS A 274 -14.73 10.11 12.53
CA LYS A 274 -15.59 8.95 12.20
C LYS A 274 -16.98 8.97 12.80
N GLU A 275 -17.20 9.80 13.84
CA GLU A 275 -18.47 9.84 14.58
C GLU A 275 -18.94 8.44 15.04
N ASP A 276 -20.12 8.01 14.62
CA ASP A 276 -20.76 6.73 14.92
C ASP A 276 -20.41 5.60 13.93
N ILE A 277 -19.53 5.84 12.94
CA ILE A 277 -19.09 4.79 12.01
C ILE A 277 -18.28 3.73 12.78
N PRO A 278 -18.71 2.44 12.74
CA PRO A 278 -17.97 1.36 13.34
C PRO A 278 -16.61 1.20 12.66
N LEU A 279 -15.52 1.26 13.43
CA LEU A 279 -14.16 1.24 12.92
C LEU A 279 -13.34 0.12 13.53
N SER A 280 -12.71 -0.67 12.68
CA SER A 280 -11.61 -1.57 13.04
C SER A 280 -10.36 -1.21 12.24
N ILE A 281 -9.20 -1.20 12.88
CA ILE A 281 -7.91 -0.90 12.24
C ILE A 281 -7.05 -2.15 12.34
N VAL A 282 -6.56 -2.61 11.19
CA VAL A 282 -5.62 -3.72 11.08
C VAL A 282 -4.24 -3.14 10.78
N ARG A 283 -3.26 -3.45 11.64
CA ARG A 283 -1.87 -2.98 11.55
C ARG A 283 -0.94 -4.16 11.20
N PRO A 284 -0.70 -4.46 9.92
CA PRO A 284 0.28 -5.48 9.56
C PRO A 284 1.71 -4.97 9.74
N SER A 285 2.64 -5.90 9.97
CA SER A 285 4.08 -5.69 9.78
C SER A 285 4.42 -5.67 8.28
N ILE A 286 5.67 -5.91 7.89
CA ILE A 286 6.08 -5.97 6.49
C ILE A 286 5.38 -7.15 5.81
N ILE A 287 4.50 -6.84 4.85
CA ILE A 287 3.76 -7.87 4.12
C ILE A 287 4.64 -8.41 2.99
N GLU A 288 4.89 -9.70 3.03
CA GLU A 288 5.71 -10.42 2.04
C GLU A 288 4.92 -11.56 1.37
N SER A 289 5.59 -12.38 0.58
CA SER A 289 4.99 -13.47 -0.19
C SER A 289 4.08 -14.36 0.65
N SER A 290 3.10 -14.96 0.00
CA SER A 290 2.13 -15.86 0.65
C SER A 290 2.81 -17.11 1.22
N TRP A 291 2.30 -17.57 2.34
CA TRP A 291 2.68 -18.85 2.93
C TRP A 291 2.06 -20.02 2.17
N GLN A 292 0.75 -19.98 1.95
CA GLN A 292 -0.01 -21.07 1.32
C GLN A 292 -0.90 -20.61 0.17
N SER A 293 -1.55 -19.47 0.30
CA SER A 293 -2.61 -19.02 -0.59
C SER A 293 -2.33 -17.63 -1.19
N PRO A 294 -2.61 -17.42 -2.49
CA PRO A 294 -3.25 -18.30 -3.46
C PRO A 294 -2.40 -19.51 -3.86
N VAL A 295 -1.07 -19.37 -3.86
CA VAL A 295 -0.06 -20.44 -3.97
C VAL A 295 1.14 -20.05 -3.13
N SER A 296 1.86 -21.02 -2.60
CA SER A 296 3.04 -20.77 -1.76
C SER A 296 4.09 -19.94 -2.51
N GLY A 297 4.57 -18.85 -1.88
CA GLY A 297 5.54 -17.93 -2.45
C GLY A 297 4.97 -16.90 -3.44
N TRP A 298 3.64 -16.84 -3.65
CA TRP A 298 3.07 -15.82 -4.51
C TRP A 298 3.35 -14.41 -3.98
N ILE A 299 3.81 -13.54 -4.86
CA ILE A 299 4.08 -12.12 -4.57
C ILE A 299 3.74 -11.29 -5.79
N ARG A 300 3.38 -10.02 -5.57
CA ARG A 300 3.07 -9.09 -6.64
C ARG A 300 3.82 -7.78 -6.49
N GLY A 301 4.68 -7.52 -7.44
CA GLY A 301 5.50 -6.30 -7.52
C GLY A 301 6.87 -6.47 -6.87
N PHE A 302 7.71 -5.45 -7.03
CA PHE A 302 9.07 -5.39 -6.50
C PHE A 302 9.19 -4.15 -5.63
N ARG A 303 9.05 -4.27 -4.31
CA ARG A 303 8.90 -3.08 -3.45
C ARG A 303 9.67 -3.09 -2.15
N MET A 304 9.76 -4.22 -1.47
CA MET A 304 10.30 -4.30 -0.11
C MET A 304 11.67 -5.00 -0.11
N ALA A 305 11.71 -6.29 0.14
CA ALA A 305 12.93 -7.07 0.18
C ALA A 305 13.41 -7.50 -1.23
N GLU A 306 12.51 -7.59 -2.20
CA GLU A 306 12.80 -8.15 -3.52
C GLU A 306 13.90 -7.39 -4.28
N PRO A 307 13.97 -6.04 -4.29
CA PRO A 307 15.09 -5.35 -4.91
C PRO A 307 16.44 -5.70 -4.28
N ILE A 308 16.47 -5.87 -2.95
CA ILE A 308 17.68 -6.27 -2.21
C ILE A 308 18.07 -7.70 -2.58
N ILE A 309 17.10 -8.62 -2.50
CA ILE A 309 17.28 -10.04 -2.83
C ILE A 309 17.79 -10.22 -4.26
N LEU A 310 17.18 -9.55 -5.25
CA LEU A 310 17.61 -9.65 -6.63
C LEU A 310 18.97 -9.03 -6.90
N ASN A 311 19.26 -7.86 -6.33
CA ASN A 311 20.56 -7.22 -6.51
C ASN A 311 21.68 -8.04 -5.86
N PHE A 312 21.38 -8.70 -4.74
CA PHE A 312 22.31 -9.66 -4.14
C PHE A 312 22.52 -10.87 -5.08
N GLY A 313 21.44 -11.49 -5.56
CA GLY A 313 21.54 -12.62 -6.50
C GLY A 313 22.23 -12.28 -7.82
N ARG A 314 22.15 -11.03 -8.29
CA ARG A 314 22.87 -10.52 -9.46
C ARG A 314 24.31 -10.13 -9.18
N GLY A 315 24.78 -10.23 -7.94
CA GLY A 315 26.13 -9.84 -7.54
C GLY A 315 26.38 -8.32 -7.59
N THR A 316 25.34 -7.50 -7.82
CA THR A 316 25.46 -6.04 -7.82
C THR A 316 25.47 -5.47 -6.40
N LEU A 317 24.84 -6.16 -5.45
CA LEU A 317 24.92 -5.90 -4.02
C LEU A 317 25.90 -6.88 -3.39
N LYS A 318 27.06 -6.38 -2.95
CA LYS A 318 28.13 -7.21 -2.38
C LYS A 318 27.91 -7.58 -0.93
N GLU A 319 27.15 -6.76 -0.19
CA GLU A 319 26.85 -6.94 1.22
C GLU A 319 25.36 -6.80 1.45
N PHE A 320 24.79 -7.70 2.24
CA PHE A 320 23.37 -7.60 2.60
C PHE A 320 23.17 -6.46 3.62
N PRO A 321 22.28 -5.48 3.36
CA PRO A 321 22.14 -4.32 4.22
C PRO A 321 21.48 -4.69 5.55
N GLY A 322 22.13 -4.36 6.65
CA GLY A 322 21.56 -4.48 7.98
C GLY A 322 22.53 -5.12 8.99
N ARG A 323 22.13 -5.08 10.26
CA ARG A 323 22.85 -5.77 11.32
C ARG A 323 22.35 -7.21 11.40
N PRO A 324 23.22 -8.24 11.38
CA PRO A 324 22.79 -9.65 11.36
C PRO A 324 21.85 -10.03 12.51
N GLU A 325 22.04 -9.42 13.69
CA GLU A 325 21.22 -9.67 14.90
C GLU A 325 19.88 -8.92 14.86
N GLY A 326 19.72 -7.96 13.95
CA GLY A 326 18.49 -7.17 13.81
C GLY A 326 17.31 -8.08 13.47
N ILE A 327 16.19 -7.85 14.14
CA ILE A 327 14.93 -8.53 13.83
C ILE A 327 14.21 -7.73 12.76
N ILE A 328 13.77 -8.43 11.72
CA ILE A 328 12.84 -7.91 10.73
C ILE A 328 11.47 -8.61 10.91
N ASP A 329 10.43 -7.82 11.05
CA ASP A 329 9.08 -8.35 11.26
C ASP A 329 8.36 -8.48 9.90
N ILE A 330 8.30 -9.69 9.40
CA ILE A 330 7.72 -10.04 8.11
C ILE A 330 6.52 -10.94 8.34
N ILE A 331 5.42 -10.68 7.65
CA ILE A 331 4.19 -11.46 7.73
C ILE A 331 3.70 -11.85 6.32
N PRO A 332 3.34 -13.11 6.07
CA PRO A 332 2.76 -13.55 4.81
C PRO A 332 1.44 -12.85 4.48
N VAL A 333 1.26 -12.49 3.20
CA VAL A 333 0.09 -11.73 2.72
C VAL A 333 -1.24 -12.45 2.97
N ASP A 334 -1.26 -13.77 2.88
CA ASP A 334 -2.45 -14.59 3.13
C ASP A 334 -2.89 -14.55 4.60
N LEU A 335 -1.95 -14.49 5.56
CA LEU A 335 -2.28 -14.30 6.97
C LEU A 335 -2.86 -12.90 7.23
N VAL A 336 -2.34 -11.88 6.57
CA VAL A 336 -2.88 -10.52 6.66
C VAL A 336 -4.28 -10.45 6.04
N ALA A 337 -4.47 -11.03 4.86
CA ALA A 337 -5.78 -11.11 4.20
C ALA A 337 -6.79 -11.85 5.07
N ALA A 338 -6.41 -13.00 5.66
CA ALA A 338 -7.26 -13.75 6.57
C ALA A 338 -7.64 -12.95 7.82
N ALA A 339 -6.69 -12.20 8.41
CA ALA A 339 -6.97 -11.34 9.57
C ALA A 339 -7.95 -10.20 9.22
N ILE A 340 -7.82 -9.59 8.05
CA ILE A 340 -8.74 -8.55 7.56
C ILE A 340 -10.14 -9.15 7.36
N VAL A 341 -10.25 -10.32 6.72
CA VAL A 341 -11.53 -11.01 6.50
C VAL A 341 -12.17 -11.43 7.82
N ALA A 342 -11.38 -11.95 8.77
CA ALA A 342 -11.85 -12.27 10.11
C ALA A 342 -12.35 -11.03 10.87
N THR A 343 -11.68 -9.88 10.71
CA THR A 343 -12.11 -8.60 11.28
C THR A 343 -13.42 -8.13 10.64
N ALA A 344 -13.54 -8.24 9.32
CA ALA A 344 -14.76 -7.88 8.58
C ALA A 344 -15.98 -8.75 8.98
N ALA A 345 -15.74 -10.00 9.37
CA ALA A 345 -16.77 -10.95 9.80
C ALA A 345 -17.27 -10.70 11.25
N GLN A 346 -16.61 -9.87 12.02
CA GLN A 346 -17.01 -9.55 13.39
C GLN A 346 -18.26 -8.64 13.38
N LYS A 347 -19.00 -8.67 14.48
CA LYS A 347 -20.04 -7.67 14.72
C LYS A 347 -19.42 -6.27 14.71
N PRO A 348 -20.00 -5.32 13.96
CA PRO A 348 -19.49 -3.95 13.93
C PRO A 348 -19.27 -3.39 15.34
N PRO A 349 -18.08 -2.87 15.66
CA PRO A 349 -17.73 -2.49 17.03
C PRO A 349 -18.33 -1.14 17.42
N ASN A 350 -18.74 -0.99 18.69
CA ASN A 350 -19.17 0.30 19.24
C ASN A 350 -17.97 1.23 19.55
N LYS A 351 -16.81 0.65 19.83
CA LYS A 351 -15.53 1.36 20.04
C LYS A 351 -14.53 0.87 19.03
N THR A 352 -13.64 1.75 18.58
CA THR A 352 -12.57 1.36 17.65
C THR A 352 -11.78 0.17 18.17
N GLN A 353 -11.65 -0.85 17.34
CA GLN A 353 -10.83 -2.03 17.61
C GLN A 353 -9.54 -1.94 16.80
N ILE A 354 -8.44 -2.37 17.41
CA ILE A 354 -7.12 -2.40 16.77
C ILE A 354 -6.62 -3.84 16.81
N PHE A 355 -6.11 -4.30 15.67
CA PHE A 355 -5.51 -5.63 15.53
C PHE A 355 -4.12 -5.50 14.92
N GLN A 356 -3.11 -6.04 15.56
CA GLN A 356 -1.75 -6.12 15.01
C GLN A 356 -1.54 -7.49 14.38
N VAL A 357 -1.08 -7.50 13.13
CA VAL A 357 -0.83 -8.73 12.36
C VAL A 357 0.66 -8.78 12.05
N ALA A 358 1.41 -9.41 12.93
CA ALA A 358 2.87 -9.39 12.96
C ALA A 358 3.41 -10.73 13.47
N SER A 359 4.59 -11.12 13.03
CA SER A 359 5.26 -12.35 13.42
C SER A 359 6.35 -12.14 14.49
N GLY A 360 6.86 -10.92 14.63
CA GLY A 360 8.08 -10.63 15.40
C GLY A 360 8.03 -10.99 16.87
N ALA A 361 6.84 -11.14 17.47
CA ALA A 361 6.70 -11.58 18.86
C ALA A 361 6.68 -13.11 19.02
N CYS A 362 6.24 -13.85 18.01
CA CYS A 362 6.06 -15.31 18.07
C CYS A 362 7.04 -16.09 17.18
N ASN A 363 7.45 -15.51 16.06
CA ASN A 363 8.37 -16.13 15.10
C ASN A 363 9.31 -15.09 14.48
N PRO A 364 10.21 -14.46 15.27
CA PRO A 364 11.10 -13.42 14.76
C PRO A 364 12.13 -13.99 13.78
N ILE A 365 12.32 -13.32 12.65
CA ILE A 365 13.41 -13.59 11.72
C ILE A 365 14.51 -12.54 11.91
N ARG A 366 15.78 -13.00 11.94
CA ARG A 366 16.95 -12.11 11.96
C ARG A 366 17.40 -11.81 10.55
N ILE A 367 17.92 -10.59 10.34
CA ILE A 367 18.45 -10.16 9.03
C ILE A 367 19.55 -11.12 8.54
N GLY A 368 20.44 -11.57 9.45
CA GLY A 368 21.47 -12.55 9.11
C GLY A 368 20.91 -13.87 8.60
N LEU A 369 19.86 -14.40 9.24
CA LEU A 369 19.20 -15.62 8.80
C LEU A 369 18.51 -15.44 7.42
N LEU A 370 17.89 -14.28 7.19
CA LEU A 370 17.31 -13.95 5.89
C LEU A 370 18.40 -13.90 4.81
N ALA A 371 19.52 -13.25 5.10
CA ALA A 371 20.67 -13.21 4.19
C ALA A 371 21.23 -14.60 3.89
N ASP A 372 21.34 -15.48 4.89
CA ASP A 372 21.75 -16.87 4.70
C ASP A 372 20.79 -17.63 3.78
N TYR A 373 19.47 -17.50 3.95
CA TYR A 373 18.49 -18.12 3.06
C TYR A 373 18.60 -17.62 1.61
N VAL A 374 18.78 -16.31 1.43
CA VAL A 374 18.96 -15.72 0.09
C VAL A 374 20.26 -16.20 -0.57
N HIS A 375 21.36 -16.25 0.20
CA HIS A 375 22.63 -16.77 -0.27
C HIS A 375 22.51 -18.25 -0.69
N ASP A 376 21.94 -19.10 0.15
CA ASP A 376 21.78 -20.53 -0.10
C ASP A 376 20.87 -20.80 -1.31
N TYR A 377 19.81 -19.98 -1.47
CA TYR A 377 18.94 -20.06 -2.64
C TYR A 377 19.67 -19.78 -3.94
N PHE A 378 20.42 -18.66 -4.03
CA PHE A 378 21.17 -18.33 -5.25
C PHE A 378 22.43 -19.20 -5.44
N GLY A 379 22.97 -19.79 -4.39
CA GLY A 379 23.99 -20.83 -4.49
C GLY A 379 23.46 -22.09 -5.18
N LYS A 380 22.19 -22.43 -4.93
CA LYS A 380 21.51 -23.59 -5.56
C LYS A 380 20.89 -23.24 -6.91
N TYR A 381 20.38 -22.04 -7.08
CA TYR A 381 19.68 -21.54 -8.27
C TYR A 381 20.29 -20.21 -8.72
N PRO A 382 21.52 -20.21 -9.26
CA PRO A 382 22.22 -18.99 -9.62
C PRO A 382 21.55 -18.25 -10.77
N ILE A 383 21.57 -16.92 -10.71
CA ILE A 383 21.26 -16.10 -11.88
C ILE A 383 22.42 -16.22 -12.86
N LEU A 384 22.12 -16.32 -14.15
CA LEU A 384 23.14 -16.39 -15.19
C LEU A 384 23.49 -14.98 -15.69
N ASP A 385 24.76 -14.73 -15.94
CA ASP A 385 25.26 -13.52 -16.60
C ASP A 385 24.96 -13.51 -18.11
N GLU A 386 25.38 -12.45 -18.81
CA GLU A 386 25.23 -12.31 -20.27
C GLU A 386 25.99 -13.39 -21.07
N LYS A 387 26.95 -14.07 -20.44
CA LYS A 387 27.73 -15.16 -21.01
C LYS A 387 27.23 -16.54 -20.60
N ASN A 388 26.05 -16.60 -20.01
CA ASN A 388 25.41 -17.83 -19.48
C ASN A 388 26.24 -18.51 -18.37
N GLN A 389 27.04 -17.73 -17.62
CA GLN A 389 27.80 -18.22 -16.49
C GLN A 389 27.05 -17.91 -15.17
N PRO A 390 27.09 -18.84 -14.19
CA PRO A 390 26.42 -18.60 -12.91
C PRO A 390 27.09 -17.47 -12.13
N ILE A 391 26.29 -16.54 -11.67
CA ILE A 391 26.69 -15.49 -10.73
C ILE A 391 26.63 -16.08 -9.32
N ASN A 392 27.79 -16.13 -8.65
CA ASN A 392 27.86 -16.53 -7.24
C ASN A 392 27.92 -15.27 -6.37
N PRO A 393 26.85 -14.92 -5.66
CA PRO A 393 26.90 -13.79 -4.74
C PRO A 393 27.89 -14.09 -3.62
N SER A 394 28.73 -13.11 -3.30
CA SER A 394 29.64 -13.20 -2.15
C SER A 394 28.84 -13.16 -0.84
N LYS A 395 29.29 -13.97 0.13
CA LYS A 395 28.70 -13.98 1.47
C LYS A 395 29.14 -12.76 2.28
#